data_855405eccbdf8686de93e5970ae8312c
#
_entry.id   855405eccbdf8686de93e5970ae8312c
#
_cell.length_a   1.000
_cell.length_b   1.000
_cell.length_c   1.000
_cell.angle_alpha   90.00
_cell.angle_beta   90.00
_cell.angle_gamma   90.00
#
_symmetry.space_group_name_H-M   'P 1'
#
loop_
_entity.id
_entity.type
_entity.pdbx_description
1 polymer ?
#
loop_
_entity_poly.entity_id
_entity_poly.type
_entity_poly.pdbx_seq_one_letter_code
_entity_poly.pdbx_strand_id
1 'polypeptide(L)'
;MKTLRLITLTTLLAATMLAQRPGPRGGGGTPPDPATMTQHQVERLTTLLSLTTAQASQATTIFTNAATAAAALQTTLGADRTSLQAAIKSNAATTIDQLSTAIGALQGQVLSIQGKADAAFYAILTSDQQTKLDSLGGFGRGGFGPSPGGPPPRG
;
A
#
# COMPACT_ATOMS: atom_id res chain seq x y z
N MET A 1 47.52 48.12 -35.37
CA MET A 1 46.91 48.13 -36.72
C MET A 1 46.82 46.70 -37.20
N LYS A 2 45.66 46.08 -37.21
CA LYS A 2 45.25 45.08 -38.21
C LYS A 2 43.88 44.49 -37.75
N THR A 3 43.00 44.76 -38.59
CA THR A 3 41.56 44.56 -38.59
C THR A 3 41.09 43.18 -38.35
N LEU A 4 40.19 43.09 -37.37
CA LEU A 4 39.42 41.90 -37.01
C LEU A 4 38.24 41.76 -37.97
N ARG A 5 38.15 40.67 -38.69
CA ARG A 5 36.96 40.32 -39.51
C ARG A 5 36.07 39.38 -38.72
N LEU A 6 34.90 39.88 -38.37
CA LEU A 6 33.78 39.09 -37.90
C LEU A 6 33.30 38.17 -39.02
N ILE A 7 33.20 36.87 -38.73
CA ILE A 7 32.44 35.92 -39.54
C ILE A 7 31.29 35.44 -38.64
N THR A 8 30.10 35.98 -38.92
CA THR A 8 28.86 35.49 -38.34
C THR A 8 28.43 34.22 -39.06
N LEU A 9 28.54 33.09 -38.41
CA LEU A 9 27.96 31.85 -38.91
C LEU A 9 26.62 31.59 -38.23
N THR A 10 25.55 31.94 -38.95
CA THR A 10 24.17 31.70 -38.58
C THR A 10 23.83 30.22 -38.85
N THR A 11 23.92 29.36 -37.88
CA THR A 11 23.38 28.00 -37.97
C THR A 11 21.92 27.97 -37.53
N LEU A 12 21.05 27.84 -38.51
CA LEU A 12 19.63 27.63 -38.38
C LEU A 12 19.41 26.21 -37.81
N LEU A 13 19.18 26.09 -36.51
CA LEU A 13 18.84 24.82 -35.85
C LEU A 13 17.33 24.60 -35.96
N ALA A 14 16.91 23.83 -36.94
CA ALA A 14 15.53 23.36 -37.05
C ALA A 14 15.23 22.41 -35.87
N ALA A 15 14.55 22.96 -34.86
CA ALA A 15 14.01 22.15 -33.76
C ALA A 15 12.82 21.34 -34.28
N THR A 16 13.04 20.08 -34.63
CA THR A 16 11.97 19.10 -34.79
C THR A 16 11.35 18.83 -33.42
N MET A 17 10.24 19.48 -33.12
CA MET A 17 9.35 19.15 -32.03
C MET A 17 8.79 17.75 -32.29
N LEU A 18 9.46 16.71 -31.78
CA LEU A 18 8.79 15.44 -31.57
C LEU A 18 7.69 15.69 -30.53
N ALA A 19 6.45 15.75 -31.00
CA ALA A 19 5.28 15.69 -30.16
C ALA A 19 5.34 14.37 -29.37
N GLN A 20 5.86 14.42 -28.16
CA GLN A 20 5.71 13.36 -27.18
C GLN A 20 4.22 13.27 -26.86
N ARG A 21 3.58 12.29 -27.48
CA ARG A 21 2.24 11.87 -27.17
C ARG A 21 2.24 11.54 -25.67
N PRO A 22 1.49 12.25 -24.82
CA PRO A 22 1.37 11.85 -23.43
C PRO A 22 0.67 10.49 -23.43
N GLY A 23 1.44 9.42 -23.17
CA GLY A 23 0.86 8.12 -22.84
C GLY A 23 -0.09 8.31 -21.66
N PRO A 24 -1.14 7.51 -21.51
CA PRO A 24 -2.01 7.56 -20.35
C PRO A 24 -1.12 7.38 -19.12
N ARG A 25 -0.83 8.48 -18.43
CA ARG A 25 -0.28 8.43 -17.07
C ARG A 25 -1.30 7.64 -16.28
N GLY A 26 -0.92 6.40 -15.95
CA GLY A 26 -1.63 5.63 -14.95
C GLY A 26 -1.87 6.55 -13.75
N GLY A 27 -3.13 6.74 -13.39
CA GLY A 27 -3.55 7.71 -12.41
C GLY A 27 -2.74 7.54 -11.12
N GLY A 28 -1.87 8.49 -10.85
CA GLY A 28 -1.30 8.75 -9.55
C GLY A 28 -2.40 9.29 -8.64
N GLY A 29 -3.45 8.49 -8.42
CA GLY A 29 -4.42 8.77 -7.39
C GLY A 29 -3.68 8.73 -6.06
N THR A 30 -3.82 9.78 -5.27
CA THR A 30 -3.45 9.74 -3.86
C THR A 30 -3.98 8.44 -3.27
N PRO A 31 -3.17 7.64 -2.56
CA PRO A 31 -3.67 6.42 -1.93
C PRO A 31 -4.95 6.77 -1.16
N PRO A 32 -6.02 6.00 -1.30
CA PRO A 32 -7.26 6.32 -0.60
C PRO A 32 -6.98 6.37 0.90
N ASP A 33 -7.59 7.36 1.55
CA ASP A 33 -7.50 7.54 2.99
C ASP A 33 -7.90 6.24 3.71
N PRO A 34 -7.17 5.81 4.75
CA PRO A 34 -7.47 4.60 5.52
C PRO A 34 -8.94 4.50 5.96
N ALA A 35 -9.59 5.64 6.26
CA ALA A 35 -11.00 5.68 6.60
C ALA A 35 -11.89 5.26 5.42
N THR A 36 -11.62 5.77 4.23
CA THR A 36 -12.36 5.41 3.00
C THR A 36 -12.19 3.93 2.67
N MET A 37 -10.98 3.40 2.80
CA MET A 37 -10.72 1.97 2.60
C MET A 37 -11.50 1.10 3.59
N THR A 38 -11.54 1.50 4.86
CA THR A 38 -12.30 0.81 5.90
C THR A 38 -13.80 0.83 5.61
N GLN A 39 -14.36 1.97 5.19
CA GLN A 39 -15.77 2.07 4.82
C GLN A 39 -16.13 1.09 3.70
N HIS A 40 -15.39 1.07 2.61
CA HIS A 40 -15.63 0.13 1.50
C HIS A 40 -15.48 -1.33 1.94
N GLN A 41 -14.56 -1.63 2.85
CA GLN A 41 -14.43 -2.97 3.41
C GLN A 41 -15.68 -3.37 4.20
N VAL A 42 -16.17 -2.50 5.08
CA VAL A 42 -17.36 -2.77 5.91
C VAL A 42 -18.61 -2.85 5.05
N GLU A 43 -18.79 -1.99 4.04
CA GLU A 43 -19.91 -2.07 3.08
C GLU A 43 -19.96 -3.41 2.37
N ARG A 44 -18.81 -3.89 1.89
CA ARG A 44 -18.73 -5.22 1.26
C ARG A 44 -19.08 -6.34 2.24
N LEU A 45 -18.54 -6.29 3.46
CA LEU A 45 -18.85 -7.28 4.51
C LEU A 45 -20.33 -7.23 4.89
N THR A 46 -20.93 -6.05 4.98
CA THR A 46 -22.34 -5.85 5.26
C THR A 46 -23.21 -6.51 4.19
N THR A 47 -22.88 -6.31 2.93
CA THR A 47 -23.60 -6.94 1.82
C THR A 47 -23.42 -8.45 1.81
N LEU A 48 -22.18 -8.93 1.98
CA LEU A 48 -21.86 -10.35 1.90
C LEU A 48 -22.42 -11.16 3.07
N LEU A 49 -22.34 -10.64 4.29
CA LEU A 49 -22.73 -11.34 5.51
C LEU A 49 -24.10 -10.91 6.03
N SER A 50 -24.78 -9.96 5.38
CA SER A 50 -26.02 -9.37 5.84
C SER A 50 -25.91 -8.84 7.28
N LEU A 51 -24.87 -8.03 7.55
CA LEU A 51 -24.64 -7.46 8.87
C LEU A 51 -25.80 -6.55 9.29
N THR A 52 -26.15 -6.60 10.56
CA THR A 52 -27.04 -5.61 11.15
C THR A 52 -26.35 -4.25 11.24
N THR A 53 -27.12 -3.17 11.36
CA THR A 53 -26.57 -1.81 11.53
C THR A 53 -25.62 -1.73 12.74
N ALA A 54 -25.96 -2.42 13.84
CA ALA A 54 -25.09 -2.47 15.02
C ALA A 54 -23.76 -3.18 14.73
N GLN A 55 -23.78 -4.34 14.05
CA GLN A 55 -22.59 -5.05 13.66
C GLN A 55 -21.72 -4.25 12.67
N ALA A 56 -22.33 -3.58 11.70
CA ALA A 56 -21.62 -2.72 10.75
C ALA A 56 -20.93 -1.54 11.45
N SER A 57 -21.57 -0.92 12.44
CA SER A 57 -20.97 0.14 13.25
C SER A 57 -19.80 -0.36 14.09
N GLN A 58 -19.93 -1.53 14.72
CA GLN A 58 -18.84 -2.16 15.47
C GLN A 58 -17.68 -2.55 14.54
N ALA A 59 -17.95 -3.13 13.38
CA ALA A 59 -16.94 -3.45 12.38
C ALA A 59 -16.17 -2.20 11.91
N THR A 60 -16.88 -1.09 11.67
CA THR A 60 -16.24 0.18 11.32
C THR A 60 -15.28 0.63 12.40
N THR A 61 -15.67 0.58 13.67
CA THR A 61 -14.80 0.95 14.78
C THR A 61 -13.56 0.04 14.88
N ILE A 62 -13.76 -1.28 14.78
CA ILE A 62 -12.68 -2.28 14.86
C ILE A 62 -11.64 -2.02 13.75
N PHE A 63 -12.08 -1.95 12.51
CA PHE A 63 -11.17 -1.80 11.37
C PHE A 63 -10.56 -0.39 11.28
N THR A 64 -11.26 0.67 11.68
CA THR A 64 -10.68 2.02 11.74
C THR A 64 -9.56 2.10 12.76
N ASN A 65 -9.74 1.52 13.95
CA ASN A 65 -8.71 1.48 14.98
C ASN A 65 -7.48 0.69 14.49
N ALA A 66 -7.69 -0.46 13.86
CA ALA A 66 -6.62 -1.26 13.30
C ALA A 66 -5.87 -0.53 12.16
N ALA A 67 -6.60 0.12 11.25
CA ALA A 67 -6.02 0.89 10.15
C ALA A 67 -5.17 2.06 10.66
N THR A 68 -5.66 2.79 11.68
CA THR A 68 -4.92 3.89 12.30
C THR A 68 -3.63 3.39 12.97
N ALA A 69 -3.71 2.29 13.74
CA ALA A 69 -2.55 1.71 14.38
C ALA A 69 -1.53 1.18 13.35
N ALA A 70 -1.99 0.54 12.27
CA ALA A 70 -1.13 0.05 11.21
C ALA A 70 -0.48 1.19 10.41
N ALA A 71 -1.17 2.31 10.17
CA ALA A 71 -0.65 3.44 9.41
C ALA A 71 0.62 4.05 10.05
N ALA A 72 0.65 4.16 11.37
CA ALA A 72 1.84 4.63 12.10
C ALA A 72 3.05 3.71 11.85
N LEU A 73 2.85 2.39 11.88
CA LEU A 73 3.91 1.41 11.62
C LEU A 73 4.34 1.41 10.14
N GLN A 74 3.42 1.63 9.20
CA GLN A 74 3.73 1.72 7.78
C GLN A 74 4.65 2.91 7.45
N THR A 75 4.48 4.04 8.13
CA THR A 75 5.37 5.20 7.99
C THR A 75 6.80 4.84 8.40
N THR A 76 6.98 4.19 9.56
CA THR A 76 8.28 3.73 10.03
C THR A 76 8.88 2.69 9.09
N LEU A 77 8.08 1.72 8.63
CA LEU A 77 8.50 0.72 7.63
C LEU A 77 9.01 1.37 6.33
N GLY A 78 8.37 2.44 5.88
CA GLY A 78 8.81 3.21 4.70
C GLY A 78 10.18 3.85 4.91
N ALA A 79 10.40 4.47 6.06
CA ALA A 79 11.69 5.07 6.43
C ALA A 79 12.80 4.02 6.55
N ASP A 80 12.52 2.90 7.23
CA ASP A 80 13.49 1.82 7.41
C ASP A 80 13.89 1.16 6.09
N ARG A 81 12.95 0.98 5.16
CA ARG A 81 13.23 0.47 3.81
C ARG A 81 14.11 1.43 3.01
N THR A 82 13.91 2.74 3.14
CA THR A 82 14.76 3.75 2.51
C THR A 82 16.17 3.70 3.09
N SER A 83 16.28 3.59 4.42
CA SER A 83 17.55 3.45 5.12
C SER A 83 18.27 2.16 4.74
N LEU A 84 17.54 1.05 4.59
CA LEU A 84 18.09 -0.23 4.14
C LEU A 84 18.68 -0.12 2.73
N GLN A 85 18.00 0.58 1.82
CA GLN A 85 18.55 0.80 0.48
C GLN A 85 19.84 1.63 0.52
N ALA A 86 19.94 2.63 1.40
CA ALA A 86 21.16 3.40 1.59
C ALA A 86 22.29 2.54 2.17
N ALA A 87 22.00 1.70 3.15
CA ALA A 87 22.97 0.75 3.75
C ALA A 87 23.50 -0.26 2.73
N ILE A 88 22.63 -0.76 1.84
CA ILE A 88 23.04 -1.65 0.74
C ILE A 88 24.01 -0.93 -0.20
N LYS A 89 23.72 0.30 -0.61
CA LYS A 89 24.59 1.08 -1.50
C LYS A 89 25.96 1.41 -0.89
N SER A 90 26.02 1.55 0.45
CA SER A 90 27.27 1.78 1.19
C SER A 90 27.96 0.49 1.66
N ASN A 91 27.41 -0.68 1.34
CA ASN A 91 27.92 -2.00 1.78
C ASN A 91 28.06 -2.11 3.32
N ALA A 92 27.14 -1.50 4.07
CA ALA A 92 27.15 -1.46 5.53
C ALA A 92 26.45 -2.70 6.12
N ALA A 93 27.12 -3.85 6.15
CA ALA A 93 26.53 -5.14 6.53
C ALA A 93 25.82 -5.13 7.88
N THR A 94 26.45 -4.59 8.93
CA THR A 94 25.86 -4.50 10.27
C THR A 94 24.55 -3.68 10.29
N THR A 95 24.51 -2.58 9.53
CA THR A 95 23.30 -1.75 9.41
C THR A 95 22.19 -2.47 8.65
N ILE A 96 22.55 -3.25 7.63
CA ILE A 96 21.60 -4.10 6.88
C ILE A 96 20.94 -5.10 7.82
N ASP A 97 21.71 -5.80 8.66
CA ASP A 97 21.17 -6.78 9.61
C ASP A 97 20.23 -6.14 10.64
N GLN A 98 20.62 -4.99 11.18
CA GLN A 98 19.81 -4.23 12.14
C GLN A 98 18.47 -3.79 11.52
N LEU A 99 18.51 -3.20 10.34
CA LEU A 99 17.31 -2.72 9.64
C LEU A 99 16.41 -3.87 9.20
N SER A 100 17.00 -4.99 8.76
CA SER A 100 16.21 -6.19 8.40
C SER A 100 15.47 -6.75 9.61
N THR A 101 16.11 -6.79 10.77
CA THR A 101 15.49 -7.21 12.03
C THR A 101 14.36 -6.23 12.45
N ALA A 102 14.60 -4.93 12.38
CA ALA A 102 13.61 -3.90 12.70
C ALA A 102 12.39 -3.97 11.78
N ILE A 103 12.60 -4.10 10.46
CA ILE A 103 11.55 -4.26 9.47
C ILE A 103 10.72 -5.52 9.74
N GLY A 104 11.38 -6.65 10.07
CA GLY A 104 10.70 -7.90 10.42
C GLY A 104 9.82 -7.75 11.66
N ALA A 105 10.30 -7.07 12.69
CA ALA A 105 9.54 -6.80 13.90
C ALA A 105 8.31 -5.92 13.64
N LEU A 106 8.46 -4.85 12.85
CA LEU A 106 7.36 -3.96 12.47
C LEU A 106 6.30 -4.69 11.64
N GLN A 107 6.72 -5.53 10.69
CA GLN A 107 5.80 -6.36 9.90
C GLN A 107 5.01 -7.33 10.79
N GLY A 108 5.66 -7.96 11.77
CA GLY A 108 5.01 -8.80 12.76
C GLY A 108 3.96 -8.05 13.59
N GLN A 109 4.24 -6.80 13.97
CA GLN A 109 3.28 -5.94 14.66
C GLN A 109 2.07 -5.61 13.79
N VAL A 110 2.26 -5.25 12.52
CA VAL A 110 1.16 -5.01 11.58
C VAL A 110 0.28 -6.25 11.43
N LEU A 111 0.88 -7.43 11.27
CA LEU A 111 0.15 -8.69 11.20
C LEU A 111 -0.64 -8.98 12.48
N SER A 112 -0.06 -8.70 13.65
CA SER A 112 -0.74 -8.86 14.94
C SER A 112 -1.94 -7.91 15.07
N ILE A 113 -1.83 -6.65 14.64
CA ILE A 113 -2.92 -5.68 14.64
C ILE A 113 -4.06 -6.18 13.75
N GLN A 114 -3.76 -6.64 12.54
CA GLN A 114 -4.75 -7.16 11.60
C GLN A 114 -5.44 -8.42 12.17
N GLY A 115 -4.67 -9.40 12.65
CA GLY A 115 -5.23 -10.62 13.21
C GLY A 115 -6.13 -10.37 14.43
N LYS A 116 -5.79 -9.40 15.27
CA LYS A 116 -6.65 -8.99 16.39
C LYS A 116 -7.95 -8.33 15.92
N ALA A 117 -7.88 -7.49 14.88
CA ALA A 117 -9.07 -6.88 14.30
C ALA A 117 -9.99 -7.93 13.66
N ASP A 118 -9.42 -8.88 12.93
CA ASP A 118 -10.16 -9.99 12.31
C ASP A 118 -10.83 -10.85 13.37
N ALA A 119 -10.12 -11.19 14.45
CA ALA A 119 -10.67 -11.94 15.58
C ALA A 119 -11.81 -11.18 16.29
N ALA A 120 -11.65 -9.88 16.51
CA ALA A 120 -12.68 -9.03 17.11
C ALA A 120 -13.91 -8.93 16.21
N PHE A 121 -13.72 -8.81 14.89
CA PHE A 121 -14.80 -8.83 13.92
C PHE A 121 -15.52 -10.18 13.90
N TYR A 122 -14.78 -11.28 13.88
CA TYR A 122 -15.36 -12.64 13.92
C TYR A 122 -16.23 -12.86 15.16
N ALA A 123 -15.83 -12.30 16.30
CA ALA A 123 -16.56 -12.44 17.57
C ALA A 123 -17.91 -11.71 17.61
N ILE A 124 -18.13 -10.70 16.78
CA ILE A 124 -19.43 -9.99 16.70
C ILE A 124 -20.40 -10.64 15.70
N LEU A 125 -19.96 -11.64 14.94
CA LEU A 125 -20.78 -12.35 13.96
C LEU A 125 -21.62 -13.44 14.63
N THR A 126 -22.81 -13.70 14.09
CA THR A 126 -23.58 -14.90 14.42
C THR A 126 -22.93 -16.15 13.83
N SER A 127 -23.28 -17.35 14.32
CA SER A 127 -22.77 -18.63 13.80
C SER A 127 -23.01 -18.79 12.28
N ASP A 128 -24.15 -18.35 11.78
CA ASP A 128 -24.48 -18.44 10.36
C ASP A 128 -23.58 -17.49 9.53
N GLN A 129 -23.33 -16.27 10.05
CA GLN A 129 -22.43 -15.31 9.42
C GLN A 129 -20.98 -15.78 9.44
N GLN A 130 -20.53 -16.42 10.55
CA GLN A 130 -19.22 -17.03 10.66
C GLN A 130 -19.04 -18.15 9.64
N THR A 131 -19.99 -19.06 9.55
CA THR A 131 -19.98 -20.14 8.54
C THR A 131 -19.94 -19.59 7.12
N LYS A 132 -20.69 -18.52 6.86
CA LYS A 132 -20.69 -17.87 5.55
C LYS A 132 -19.34 -17.20 5.23
N LEU A 133 -18.75 -16.52 6.22
CA LEU A 133 -17.43 -15.92 6.08
C LEU A 133 -16.36 -16.98 5.79
N ASP A 134 -16.37 -18.08 6.53
CA ASP A 134 -15.43 -19.19 6.35
C ASP A 134 -15.57 -19.83 4.96
N SER A 135 -16.80 -19.97 4.44
CA SER A 135 -17.07 -20.47 3.09
C SER A 135 -16.56 -19.55 1.98
N LEU A 136 -16.43 -18.26 2.25
CA LEU A 136 -15.87 -17.26 1.33
C LEU A 136 -14.33 -17.21 1.36
N GLY A 137 -13.69 -18.06 2.16
CA GLY A 137 -12.22 -18.12 2.30
C GLY A 137 -11.68 -17.48 3.57
N GLY A 138 -12.54 -16.99 4.45
CA GLY A 138 -12.15 -16.38 5.73
C GLY A 138 -11.19 -15.19 5.55
N PHE A 139 -10.43 -14.89 6.59
CA PHE A 139 -9.42 -13.81 6.57
C PHE A 139 -8.08 -14.22 5.94
N GLY A 140 -7.85 -15.52 5.66
CA GLY A 140 -6.53 -16.08 5.36
C GLY A 140 -6.18 -16.32 3.89
N ARG A 141 -7.13 -16.23 2.96
CA ARG A 141 -6.90 -16.54 1.54
C ARG A 141 -7.41 -15.43 0.61
N GLY A 142 -6.76 -14.27 0.67
CA GLY A 142 -6.91 -13.26 -0.41
C GLY A 142 -8.27 -12.56 -0.49
N GLY A 143 -9.14 -12.68 0.54
CA GLY A 143 -10.49 -12.16 0.47
C GLY A 143 -10.64 -10.69 0.89
N PHE A 144 -9.95 -10.22 1.91
CA PHE A 144 -10.29 -8.91 2.51
C PHE A 144 -9.09 -8.04 2.93
N GLY A 145 -7.86 -8.53 2.82
CA GLY A 145 -6.67 -7.72 3.03
C GLY A 145 -6.17 -7.09 1.71
N PRO A 146 -5.41 -5.98 1.75
CA PRO A 146 -4.70 -5.52 0.57
C PRO A 146 -3.76 -6.65 0.13
N SER A 147 -4.02 -7.25 -1.03
CA SER A 147 -3.15 -8.25 -1.65
C SER A 147 -1.76 -7.65 -1.80
N PRO A 148 -0.71 -8.18 -1.17
CA PRO A 148 0.62 -7.93 -1.65
C PRO A 148 0.71 -8.64 -3.00
N GLY A 149 0.88 -7.86 -4.10
CA GLY A 149 0.91 -8.33 -5.47
C GLY A 149 1.81 -9.54 -5.65
N GLY A 150 1.22 -10.72 -5.66
CA GLY A 150 1.87 -11.93 -6.10
C GLY A 150 1.99 -11.92 -7.62
N PRO A 151 3.12 -12.39 -8.19
CA PRO A 151 3.25 -12.52 -9.62
C PRO A 151 2.20 -13.52 -10.15
N PRO A 152 1.66 -13.31 -11.37
CA PRO A 152 0.72 -14.24 -11.97
C PRO A 152 1.38 -15.61 -12.19
N PRO A 153 0.62 -16.71 -12.07
CA PRO A 153 1.13 -18.04 -12.38
C PRO A 153 1.58 -18.06 -13.84
N ARG A 154 2.81 -18.46 -14.07
CA ARG A 154 3.32 -18.73 -15.43
C ARG A 154 2.67 -20.03 -15.89
N GLY A 155 1.85 -19.93 -16.93
CA GLY A 155 1.39 -21.06 -17.73
C GLY A 155 2.51 -21.59 -18.63
#